data_7dc4306c4ebfde8bd84b4913afcaecf0
#
_entry.id   7dc4306c4ebfde8bd84b4913afcaecf0
#
_cell.length_a   1.000
_cell.length_b   1.000
_cell.length_c   1.000
_cell.angle_alpha   90.00
_cell.angle_beta   90.00
_cell.angle_gamma   90.00
#
_symmetry.space_group_name_H-M   'P 1'
#
loop_
_entity.id
_entity.type
_entity.pdbx_description
1 polymer ?
#
loop_
_entity_poly.entity_id
_entity_poly.type
_entity_poly.pdbx_seq_one_letter_code
_entity_poly.pdbx_strand_id
1 'polypeptide(L)'
;MADTEPWKLAKTDMPRVSTILNLALQISANLAIAFEPFLPFSAKKLRDMLNMTHAEWNLLGNTDILPEGQQLNQPVLLFEKIEDAQVEAQVQKLLDTKKANELKNHQAAPVRENIDFEDFMKLDIRVGKVLECQKVPKADKLLQFKIDDGLGGRTIVSGIAKHYNPEDLVGKQVCFVANLAPRKLKGIESQGMILSAEDADGKLVVVEPEQHVKPGSEVK
;
A
#
# COMPACT_ATOMS: atom_id res chain seq x y z
N MET A 1 -24.61 18.76 31.86
CA MET A 1 -24.39 17.65 32.82
C MET A 1 -23.19 17.91 33.72
N ALA A 2 -22.01 18.29 33.16
CA ALA A 2 -20.83 18.58 33.99
C ALA A 2 -21.07 19.67 35.03
N ASP A 3 -21.67 20.81 34.65
CA ASP A 3 -21.90 21.95 35.55
C ASP A 3 -23.06 21.72 36.57
N THR A 4 -23.95 20.79 36.28
CA THR A 4 -25.11 20.50 37.13
C THR A 4 -24.89 19.35 38.08
N GLU A 5 -23.88 18.53 37.87
CA GLU A 5 -23.44 17.39 38.70
C GLU A 5 -24.60 16.60 39.36
N PRO A 6 -25.53 16.02 38.54
CA PRO A 6 -26.76 15.40 39.08
C PRO A 6 -26.46 14.27 40.10
N TRP A 7 -25.31 13.59 39.96
CA TRP A 7 -24.87 12.57 40.91
C TRP A 7 -24.57 13.11 42.29
N LYS A 8 -24.20 14.39 42.45
CA LYS A 8 -24.06 15.05 43.74
C LYS A 8 -25.42 15.50 44.28
N LEU A 9 -26.30 16.00 43.42
CA LEU A 9 -27.63 16.44 43.80
C LEU A 9 -28.58 15.30 44.20
N ALA A 10 -28.31 14.07 43.80
CA ALA A 10 -29.17 12.92 44.07
C ALA A 10 -29.48 12.68 45.56
N LYS A 11 -28.63 13.18 46.47
CA LYS A 11 -28.84 13.07 47.91
C LYS A 11 -29.63 14.23 48.53
N THR A 12 -29.79 15.34 47.82
CA THR A 12 -30.32 16.60 48.37
C THR A 12 -31.50 17.16 47.62
N ASP A 13 -31.59 16.95 46.30
CA ASP A 13 -32.64 17.54 45.44
C ASP A 13 -33.00 16.58 44.27
N MET A 14 -33.78 15.54 44.60
CA MET A 14 -34.24 14.57 43.61
C MET A 14 -35.13 15.17 42.49
N PRO A 15 -36.04 16.12 42.74
CA PRO A 15 -36.80 16.74 41.67
C PRO A 15 -35.94 17.42 40.62
N ARG A 16 -34.88 18.10 41.05
CA ARG A 16 -33.93 18.72 40.12
C ARG A 16 -33.14 17.70 39.33
N VAL A 17 -32.72 16.61 39.95
CA VAL A 17 -32.07 15.47 39.26
C VAL A 17 -32.98 14.90 38.20
N SER A 18 -34.23 14.63 38.50
CA SER A 18 -35.21 14.11 37.55
C SER A 18 -35.39 15.05 36.36
N THR A 19 -35.47 16.36 36.57
CA THR A 19 -35.54 17.35 35.47
C THR A 19 -34.29 17.33 34.58
N ILE A 20 -33.11 17.30 35.17
CA ILE A 20 -31.84 17.26 34.46
C ILE A 20 -31.75 16.00 33.60
N LEU A 21 -32.07 14.84 34.14
CA LEU A 21 -32.01 13.56 33.44
C LEU A 21 -33.07 13.47 32.35
N ASN A 22 -34.30 13.91 32.59
CA ASN A 22 -35.33 13.95 31.57
C ASN A 22 -34.89 14.82 30.39
N LEU A 23 -34.40 16.03 30.64
CA LEU A 23 -33.92 16.91 29.58
C LEU A 23 -32.76 16.27 28.79
N ALA A 24 -31.84 15.60 29.45
CA ALA A 24 -30.75 14.89 28.78
C ALA A 24 -31.27 13.74 27.90
N LEU A 25 -32.28 13.00 28.33
CA LEU A 25 -32.92 11.94 27.56
C LEU A 25 -33.67 12.48 26.36
N GLN A 26 -34.42 13.60 26.48
CA GLN A 26 -35.11 14.24 25.37
C GLN A 26 -34.10 14.77 24.32
N ILE A 27 -33.00 15.34 24.76
CA ILE A 27 -31.91 15.74 23.84
C ILE A 27 -31.34 14.52 23.11
N SER A 28 -31.09 13.43 23.83
CA SER A 28 -30.58 12.19 23.22
C SER A 28 -31.55 11.60 22.20
N ALA A 29 -32.86 11.68 22.45
CA ALA A 29 -33.90 11.26 21.50
C ALA A 29 -33.86 12.11 20.23
N ASN A 30 -33.75 13.44 20.36
CA ASN A 30 -33.59 14.34 19.23
C ASN A 30 -32.32 14.03 18.41
N LEU A 31 -31.19 13.78 19.09
CA LEU A 31 -29.95 13.41 18.42
C LEU A 31 -30.07 12.06 17.68
N ALA A 32 -30.81 11.09 18.22
CA ALA A 32 -31.05 9.81 17.58
C ALA A 32 -31.82 9.95 16.24
N ILE A 33 -32.66 10.99 16.11
CA ILE A 33 -33.36 11.33 14.86
C ILE A 33 -32.43 12.14 13.94
N ALA A 34 -31.81 13.20 14.46
CA ALA A 34 -31.01 14.14 13.69
C ALA A 34 -29.78 13.50 13.02
N PHE A 35 -29.15 12.55 13.71
CA PHE A 35 -27.92 11.90 13.21
C PHE A 35 -28.17 10.69 12.31
N GLU A 36 -29.40 10.24 12.15
CA GLU A 36 -29.68 9.04 11.34
C GLU A 36 -29.13 9.13 9.90
N PRO A 37 -29.25 10.25 9.17
CA PRO A 37 -28.69 10.37 7.82
C PRO A 37 -27.15 10.28 7.77
N PHE A 38 -26.47 10.62 8.85
CA PHE A 38 -25.01 10.68 8.91
C PHE A 38 -24.39 9.47 9.61
N LEU A 39 -25.04 8.99 10.67
CA LEU A 39 -24.55 7.91 11.55
C LEU A 39 -25.65 6.86 11.79
N PRO A 40 -26.15 6.18 10.75
CA PRO A 40 -27.35 5.34 10.84
C PRO A 40 -27.22 4.21 11.88
N PHE A 41 -26.04 3.60 12.00
CA PHE A 41 -25.81 2.52 12.96
C PHE A 41 -25.79 3.02 14.43
N SER A 42 -25.17 4.16 14.68
CA SER A 42 -25.12 4.78 16.01
C SER A 42 -26.47 5.35 16.40
N ALA A 43 -27.17 5.99 15.48
CA ALA A 43 -28.53 6.48 15.69
C ALA A 43 -29.50 5.33 16.02
N LYS A 44 -29.40 4.21 15.29
CA LYS A 44 -30.17 3.00 15.61
C LYS A 44 -29.87 2.47 17.00
N LYS A 45 -28.59 2.29 17.36
CA LYS A 45 -28.20 1.86 18.71
C LYS A 45 -28.75 2.80 19.79
N LEU A 46 -28.72 4.11 19.55
CA LEU A 46 -29.24 5.09 20.49
C LEU A 46 -30.75 4.97 20.65
N ARG A 47 -31.51 4.80 19.56
CA ARG A 47 -32.95 4.52 19.60
C ARG A 47 -33.26 3.23 20.36
N ASP A 48 -32.51 2.19 20.10
CA ASP A 48 -32.67 0.90 20.79
C ASP A 48 -32.45 1.05 22.30
N MET A 49 -31.43 1.80 22.73
CA MET A 49 -31.18 2.09 24.16
C MET A 49 -32.32 2.91 24.79
N LEU A 50 -32.84 3.89 24.07
CA LEU A 50 -33.95 4.74 24.52
C LEU A 50 -35.31 4.03 24.41
N ASN A 51 -35.34 2.83 23.81
CA ASN A 51 -36.55 2.07 23.52
C ASN A 51 -37.57 2.88 22.73
N MET A 52 -37.08 3.64 21.75
CA MET A 52 -37.92 4.49 20.88
C MET A 52 -38.57 3.65 19.80
N THR A 53 -39.90 3.68 19.77
CA THR A 53 -40.72 3.04 18.74
C THR A 53 -40.96 3.93 17.51
N HIS A 54 -40.86 5.23 17.68
CA HIS A 54 -41.06 6.24 16.66
C HIS A 54 -39.85 7.16 16.57
N ALA A 55 -39.43 7.48 15.35
CA ALA A 55 -38.26 8.32 15.08
C ALA A 55 -38.47 9.14 13.77
N GLU A 56 -39.69 9.54 13.56
CA GLU A 56 -40.01 10.33 12.38
C GLU A 56 -39.38 11.73 12.45
N TRP A 57 -38.95 12.23 11.33
CA TRP A 57 -38.26 13.52 11.22
C TRP A 57 -39.09 14.73 11.72
N ASN A 58 -40.41 14.63 11.69
CA ASN A 58 -41.33 15.65 12.21
C ASN A 58 -41.31 15.77 13.74
N LEU A 59 -40.77 14.78 14.46
CA LEU A 59 -40.60 14.83 15.92
C LEU A 59 -39.35 15.63 16.34
N LEU A 60 -38.47 15.93 15.40
CA LEU A 60 -37.25 16.67 15.70
C LEU A 60 -37.53 18.05 16.24
N GLY A 61 -36.94 18.41 17.37
CA GLY A 61 -37.13 19.64 18.11
C GLY A 61 -38.21 19.59 19.18
N ASN A 62 -38.94 18.46 19.31
CA ASN A 62 -39.90 18.30 20.39
C ASN A 62 -39.18 18.02 21.71
N THR A 63 -39.80 18.41 22.80
CA THR A 63 -39.30 18.28 24.17
C THR A 63 -39.90 17.10 24.95
N ASP A 64 -40.78 16.33 24.30
CA ASP A 64 -41.60 15.26 24.86
C ASP A 64 -41.61 13.98 23.99
N ILE A 65 -40.51 13.72 23.26
CA ILE A 65 -40.36 12.54 22.40
C ILE A 65 -40.44 11.25 23.24
N LEU A 66 -39.82 11.26 24.40
CA LEU A 66 -39.90 10.15 25.36
C LEU A 66 -40.95 10.45 26.41
N PRO A 67 -42.01 9.62 26.52
CA PRO A 67 -43.08 9.84 27.52
C PRO A 67 -42.57 9.55 28.95
N GLU A 68 -43.28 10.10 29.91
CA GLU A 68 -43.06 9.79 31.34
C GLU A 68 -43.19 8.28 31.59
N GLY A 69 -42.28 7.71 32.39
CA GLY A 69 -42.27 6.27 32.67
C GLY A 69 -41.66 5.39 31.60
N GLN A 70 -41.08 5.98 30.54
CA GLN A 70 -40.39 5.22 29.48
C GLN A 70 -39.35 4.27 30.07
N GLN A 71 -39.48 2.99 29.72
CA GLN A 71 -38.49 1.98 30.06
C GLN A 71 -37.28 2.07 29.11
N LEU A 72 -36.11 2.28 29.65
CA LEU A 72 -34.86 2.29 28.88
C LEU A 72 -34.27 0.89 28.79
N ASN A 73 -33.66 0.57 27.66
CA ASN A 73 -32.93 -0.67 27.47
C ASN A 73 -31.48 -0.56 28.01
N GLN A 74 -30.75 -1.68 27.97
CA GLN A 74 -29.37 -1.76 28.41
C GLN A 74 -28.52 -0.75 27.67
N PRO A 75 -27.75 0.13 28.33
CA PRO A 75 -26.85 1.05 27.68
C PRO A 75 -25.63 0.33 27.10
N VAL A 76 -25.22 0.73 25.89
CA VAL A 76 -24.00 0.27 25.22
C VAL A 76 -23.18 1.47 24.76
N LEU A 77 -21.88 1.28 24.58
CA LEU A 77 -21.05 2.34 23.99
C LEU A 77 -21.42 2.56 22.52
N LEU A 78 -21.68 3.81 22.17
CA LEU A 78 -21.96 4.20 20.78
C LEU A 78 -20.69 4.24 19.94
N PHE A 79 -19.60 4.67 20.54
CA PHE A 79 -18.30 4.83 19.90
C PHE A 79 -17.21 4.23 20.76
N GLU A 80 -16.28 3.55 20.10
CA GLU A 80 -15.07 3.04 20.72
C GLU A 80 -13.88 3.86 20.19
N LYS A 81 -12.84 3.97 21.01
CA LYS A 81 -11.59 4.58 20.57
C LYS A 81 -10.94 3.65 19.54
N ILE A 82 -10.57 4.21 18.39
CA ILE A 82 -9.82 3.47 17.38
C ILE A 82 -8.35 3.44 17.85
N GLU A 83 -7.83 2.25 18.03
CA GLU A 83 -6.42 2.05 18.41
C GLU A 83 -5.54 2.04 17.16
N ASP A 84 -4.28 2.48 17.31
CA ASP A 84 -3.33 2.63 16.20
C ASP A 84 -3.15 1.32 15.42
N ALA A 85 -3.14 0.18 16.10
CA ALA A 85 -3.06 -1.14 15.46
C ALA A 85 -4.22 -1.42 14.47
N GLN A 86 -5.42 -0.90 14.74
CA GLN A 86 -6.57 -1.03 13.83
C GLN A 86 -6.39 -0.16 12.59
N VAL A 87 -5.81 1.04 12.76
CA VAL A 87 -5.47 1.94 11.65
C VAL A 87 -4.40 1.31 10.78
N GLU A 88 -3.32 0.81 11.37
CA GLU A 88 -2.23 0.14 10.66
C GLU A 88 -2.72 -1.07 9.85
N ALA A 89 -3.59 -1.89 10.44
CA ALA A 89 -4.18 -3.04 9.73
C ALA A 89 -5.00 -2.62 8.49
N GLN A 90 -5.75 -1.51 8.58
CA GLN A 90 -6.51 -0.99 7.43
C GLN A 90 -5.59 -0.37 6.37
N VAL A 91 -4.55 0.35 6.77
CA VAL A 91 -3.54 0.88 5.86
C VAL A 91 -2.84 -0.26 5.10
N GLN A 92 -2.42 -1.32 5.82
CA GLN A 92 -1.79 -2.48 5.19
C GLN A 92 -2.74 -3.15 4.18
N LYS A 93 -4.01 -3.35 4.54
CA LYS A 93 -5.01 -3.91 3.62
C LYS A 93 -5.19 -3.07 2.35
N LEU A 94 -5.18 -1.74 2.47
CA LEU A 94 -5.24 -0.84 1.31
C LEU A 94 -4.01 -0.98 0.41
N LEU A 95 -2.82 -1.05 1.00
CA LEU A 95 -1.56 -1.23 0.27
C LEU A 95 -1.52 -2.58 -0.47
N ASP A 96 -1.96 -3.65 0.18
CA ASP A 96 -2.04 -4.98 -0.43
C ASP A 96 -3.06 -5.02 -1.58
N THR A 97 -4.21 -4.37 -1.40
CA THR A 97 -5.23 -4.24 -2.45
C THR A 97 -4.71 -3.44 -3.64
N LYS A 98 -3.96 -2.35 -3.38
CA LYS A 98 -3.33 -1.54 -4.43
C LYS A 98 -2.35 -2.39 -5.24
N LYS A 99 -1.43 -3.10 -4.58
CA LYS A 99 -0.49 -4.02 -5.25
C LYS A 99 -1.19 -5.08 -6.07
N ALA A 100 -2.23 -5.71 -5.51
CA ALA A 100 -3.01 -6.72 -6.22
C ALA A 100 -3.71 -6.16 -7.48
N ASN A 101 -4.19 -4.93 -7.43
CA ASN A 101 -4.82 -4.27 -8.59
C ASN A 101 -3.78 -3.85 -9.63
N GLU A 102 -2.61 -3.37 -9.23
CA GLU A 102 -1.50 -3.05 -10.14
C GLU A 102 -1.06 -4.30 -10.90
N LEU A 103 -0.90 -5.44 -10.22
CA LEU A 103 -0.59 -6.73 -10.86
C LEU A 103 -1.68 -7.19 -11.84
N LYS A 104 -2.96 -7.03 -11.50
CA LYS A 104 -4.09 -7.39 -12.39
C LYS A 104 -4.18 -6.50 -13.62
N ASN A 105 -3.82 -5.22 -13.49
CA ASN A 105 -3.90 -4.24 -14.57
C ASN A 105 -2.61 -4.20 -15.41
N HIS A 106 -1.60 -4.98 -15.06
CA HIS A 106 -0.39 -5.09 -15.87
C HIS A 106 -0.72 -5.76 -17.20
N GLN A 107 -0.74 -4.97 -18.24
CA GLN A 107 -0.83 -5.46 -19.62
C GLN A 107 0.59 -5.55 -20.17
N ALA A 108 0.94 -6.74 -20.67
CA ALA A 108 2.20 -6.90 -21.38
C ALA A 108 2.27 -5.92 -22.57
N ALA A 109 3.45 -5.35 -22.79
CA ALA A 109 3.66 -4.50 -23.95
C ALA A 109 3.33 -5.28 -25.23
N PRO A 110 2.75 -4.62 -26.26
CA PRO A 110 2.45 -5.30 -27.51
C PRO A 110 3.73 -5.87 -28.13
N VAL A 111 3.58 -7.04 -28.74
CA VAL A 111 4.70 -7.68 -29.46
C VAL A 111 5.16 -6.74 -30.58
N ARG A 112 6.46 -6.57 -30.70
CA ARG A 112 7.07 -5.79 -31.79
C ARG A 112 6.91 -6.52 -33.11
N GLU A 113 7.25 -5.82 -34.20
CA GLU A 113 7.29 -6.42 -35.55
C GLU A 113 8.16 -7.66 -35.59
N ASN A 114 7.77 -8.61 -36.40
CA ASN A 114 8.54 -9.84 -36.60
C ASN A 114 9.89 -9.51 -37.21
N ILE A 115 10.92 -10.21 -36.73
CA ILE A 115 12.25 -10.19 -37.32
C ILE A 115 12.56 -11.58 -37.85
N ASP A 116 13.42 -11.66 -38.87
CA ASP A 116 13.90 -12.93 -39.37
C ASP A 116 14.87 -13.60 -38.41
N PHE A 117 14.94 -14.92 -38.46
CA PHE A 117 15.85 -15.70 -37.62
C PHE A 117 17.31 -15.27 -37.81
N GLU A 118 17.71 -14.89 -39.02
CA GLU A 118 19.03 -14.37 -39.33
C GLU A 118 19.36 -13.07 -38.59
N ASP A 119 18.37 -12.22 -38.37
CA ASP A 119 18.55 -10.99 -37.56
C ASP A 119 18.73 -11.29 -36.08
N PHE A 120 18.00 -12.28 -35.55
CA PHE A 120 18.21 -12.74 -34.22
C PHE A 120 19.61 -13.35 -34.00
N MET A 121 20.06 -14.13 -34.94
CA MET A 121 21.43 -14.75 -34.90
C MET A 121 22.57 -13.73 -34.96
N LYS A 122 22.31 -12.48 -35.31
CA LYS A 122 23.32 -11.40 -35.24
C LYS A 122 23.58 -10.96 -33.78
N LEU A 123 22.69 -11.30 -32.85
CA LEU A 123 22.89 -10.99 -31.42
C LEU A 123 23.78 -12.04 -30.79
N ASP A 124 24.83 -11.60 -30.12
CA ASP A 124 25.68 -12.47 -29.30
C ASP A 124 25.29 -12.28 -27.85
N ILE A 125 24.39 -13.16 -27.34
CA ILE A 125 23.93 -13.14 -25.95
C ILE A 125 24.75 -14.18 -25.18
N ARG A 126 25.36 -13.77 -24.07
CA ARG A 126 26.22 -14.64 -23.27
C ARG A 126 25.89 -14.55 -21.77
N VAL A 127 26.31 -15.57 -21.05
CA VAL A 127 26.31 -15.58 -19.59
C VAL A 127 27.68 -15.13 -19.08
N GLY A 128 27.68 -14.16 -18.18
CA GLY A 128 28.92 -13.70 -17.52
C GLY A 128 28.76 -13.71 -15.99
N LYS A 129 29.87 -13.88 -15.28
CA LYS A 129 29.93 -13.80 -13.83
C LYS A 129 30.32 -12.39 -13.41
N VAL A 130 29.55 -11.79 -12.52
CA VAL A 130 29.87 -10.48 -11.95
C VAL A 130 31.05 -10.63 -10.97
N LEU A 131 32.18 -10.04 -11.29
CA LEU A 131 33.36 -10.00 -10.42
C LEU A 131 33.31 -8.83 -9.46
N GLU A 132 32.97 -7.64 -9.97
CA GLU A 132 32.83 -6.42 -9.18
C GLU A 132 31.60 -5.65 -9.64
N CYS A 133 30.95 -4.99 -8.70
CA CYS A 133 29.84 -4.05 -8.95
C CYS A 133 30.00 -2.83 -8.06
N GLN A 134 29.84 -1.62 -8.63
CA GLN A 134 29.92 -0.38 -7.88
C GLN A 134 29.01 0.70 -8.44
N LYS A 135 28.61 1.65 -7.61
CA LYS A 135 27.84 2.83 -8.05
C LYS A 135 28.72 3.75 -8.88
N VAL A 136 28.17 4.29 -9.96
CA VAL A 136 28.86 5.28 -10.79
C VAL A 136 28.79 6.64 -10.11
N PRO A 137 29.93 7.31 -9.83
CA PRO A 137 29.94 8.65 -9.24
C PRO A 137 29.11 9.66 -10.03
N LYS A 138 28.30 10.46 -9.34
CA LYS A 138 27.41 11.46 -9.96
C LYS A 138 26.35 10.89 -10.91
N ALA A 139 25.95 9.63 -10.69
CA ALA A 139 24.92 8.98 -11.49
C ALA A 139 24.12 7.96 -10.66
N ASP A 140 23.13 8.44 -9.90
CA ASP A 140 22.33 7.66 -8.93
C ASP A 140 21.56 6.47 -9.52
N LYS A 141 21.44 6.41 -10.85
CA LYS A 141 20.74 5.34 -11.55
C LYS A 141 21.65 4.26 -12.12
N LEU A 142 22.98 4.47 -12.10
CA LEU A 142 23.92 3.62 -12.81
C LEU A 142 24.78 2.78 -11.87
N LEU A 143 24.91 1.49 -12.23
CA LEU A 143 25.89 0.57 -11.67
C LEU A 143 26.93 0.23 -12.75
N GLN A 144 28.19 0.21 -12.36
CA GLN A 144 29.31 -0.29 -13.16
C GLN A 144 29.63 -1.71 -12.73
N PHE A 145 29.71 -2.60 -13.70
CA PHE A 145 30.02 -4.00 -13.54
C PHE A 145 31.36 -4.33 -14.19
N LYS A 146 32.16 -5.16 -13.51
CA LYS A 146 33.20 -5.94 -14.17
C LYS A 146 32.73 -7.39 -14.25
N ILE A 147 32.64 -7.90 -15.45
CA ILE A 147 32.06 -9.22 -15.74
C ILE A 147 33.17 -10.11 -16.31
N ASP A 148 33.33 -11.29 -15.75
CA ASP A 148 34.04 -12.38 -16.39
C ASP A 148 33.15 -12.99 -17.47
N ASP A 149 33.56 -12.84 -18.71
CA ASP A 149 32.86 -13.33 -19.89
C ASP A 149 33.59 -14.52 -20.55
N GLY A 150 34.61 -15.06 -19.88
CA GLY A 150 35.45 -16.13 -20.42
C GLY A 150 36.37 -15.70 -21.59
N LEU A 151 36.39 -14.41 -21.95
CA LEU A 151 37.15 -13.86 -23.09
C LEU A 151 38.12 -12.74 -22.67
N GLY A 152 38.37 -12.56 -21.38
CA GLY A 152 39.27 -11.54 -20.84
C GLY A 152 38.59 -10.51 -19.93
N GLY A 153 37.30 -10.60 -19.79
CA GLY A 153 36.49 -9.73 -18.97
C GLY A 153 36.12 -8.41 -19.65
N ARG A 154 35.01 -7.82 -19.20
CA ARG A 154 34.52 -6.54 -19.74
C ARG A 154 33.86 -5.68 -18.69
N THR A 155 33.79 -4.38 -19.00
CA THR A 155 33.04 -3.42 -18.19
C THR A 155 31.68 -3.16 -18.83
N ILE A 156 30.61 -3.28 -18.03
CA ILE A 156 29.25 -2.92 -18.48
C ILE A 156 28.66 -1.93 -17.48
N VAL A 157 27.95 -0.92 -17.98
CA VAL A 157 27.20 0.05 -17.18
C VAL A 157 25.70 -0.15 -17.39
N SER A 158 24.96 -0.35 -16.33
CA SER A 158 23.51 -0.60 -16.37
C SER A 158 22.73 0.34 -15.47
N GLY A 159 21.50 0.66 -15.88
CA GLY A 159 20.59 1.60 -15.22
C GLY A 159 19.79 1.04 -14.04
N ILE A 160 20.28 0.03 -13.35
CA ILE A 160 19.54 -0.73 -12.33
C ILE A 160 19.87 -0.36 -10.86
N ALA A 161 20.62 0.72 -10.62
CA ALA A 161 21.07 1.13 -9.29
C ALA A 161 19.94 1.45 -8.29
N LYS A 162 18.72 1.70 -8.78
CA LYS A 162 17.54 1.92 -7.93
C LYS A 162 16.94 0.62 -7.42
N HIS A 163 17.23 -0.50 -8.06
CA HIS A 163 16.61 -1.80 -7.80
C HIS A 163 17.55 -2.80 -7.13
N TYR A 164 18.87 -2.54 -7.15
CA TYR A 164 19.88 -3.43 -6.61
C TYR A 164 20.97 -2.67 -5.85
N ASN A 165 21.41 -3.26 -4.74
CA ASN A 165 22.68 -2.90 -4.13
C ASN A 165 23.82 -3.60 -4.86
N PRO A 166 24.98 -2.94 -5.05
CA PRO A 166 26.13 -3.56 -5.72
C PRO A 166 26.56 -4.91 -5.15
N GLU A 167 26.49 -5.03 -3.83
CA GLU A 167 26.94 -6.22 -3.06
C GLU A 167 26.07 -7.45 -3.37
N ASP A 168 24.77 -7.24 -3.66
CA ASP A 168 23.81 -8.32 -3.95
C ASP A 168 24.05 -8.97 -5.33
N LEU A 169 24.84 -8.31 -6.18
CA LEU A 169 25.08 -8.73 -7.56
C LEU A 169 26.45 -9.37 -7.75
N VAL A 170 27.41 -9.12 -6.88
CA VAL A 170 28.74 -9.70 -6.95
C VAL A 170 28.67 -11.22 -6.76
N GLY A 171 29.33 -11.95 -7.66
CA GLY A 171 29.34 -13.42 -7.67
C GLY A 171 28.18 -14.07 -8.44
N LYS A 172 27.13 -13.33 -8.78
CA LYS A 172 26.02 -13.82 -9.59
C LYS A 172 26.39 -13.96 -11.05
N GLN A 173 25.64 -14.80 -11.76
CA GLN A 173 25.72 -14.91 -13.22
C GLN A 173 24.56 -14.10 -13.85
N VAL A 174 24.88 -13.38 -14.91
CA VAL A 174 23.91 -12.52 -15.62
C VAL A 174 23.98 -12.75 -17.11
N CYS A 175 22.84 -12.67 -17.80
CA CYS A 175 22.80 -12.67 -19.25
C CYS A 175 23.04 -11.25 -19.77
N PHE A 176 23.87 -11.14 -20.81
CA PHE A 176 24.21 -9.86 -21.43
C PHE A 176 24.41 -9.99 -22.93
N VAL A 177 24.17 -8.89 -23.66
CA VAL A 177 24.50 -8.79 -25.10
C VAL A 177 25.95 -8.38 -25.22
N ALA A 178 26.75 -9.23 -25.86
CA ALA A 178 28.21 -9.11 -25.92
C ALA A 178 28.71 -8.26 -27.09
N ASN A 179 28.00 -8.25 -28.20
CA ASN A 179 28.43 -7.63 -29.46
C ASN A 179 27.82 -6.25 -29.75
N LEU A 180 27.34 -5.55 -28.70
CA LEU A 180 26.96 -4.16 -28.88
C LEU A 180 28.18 -3.26 -28.99
N ALA A 181 28.09 -2.26 -29.89
CA ALA A 181 29.13 -1.24 -30.01
C ALA A 181 29.37 -0.54 -28.65
N PRO A 182 30.65 -0.38 -28.24
CA PRO A 182 30.98 0.27 -26.99
C PRO A 182 30.39 1.67 -26.90
N ARG A 183 29.81 2.02 -25.73
CA ARG A 183 29.18 3.32 -25.47
C ARG A 183 29.70 3.96 -24.19
N LYS A 184 30.08 5.23 -24.27
CA LYS A 184 30.47 5.98 -23.07
C LYS A 184 29.27 6.47 -22.29
N LEU A 185 29.14 6.06 -21.03
CA LEU A 185 28.13 6.47 -20.07
C LEU A 185 28.80 7.14 -18.86
N LYS A 186 28.59 8.44 -18.68
CA LYS A 186 29.24 9.23 -17.61
C LYS A 186 30.75 9.05 -17.53
N GLY A 187 31.43 8.95 -18.70
CA GLY A 187 32.88 8.80 -18.78
C GLY A 187 33.40 7.35 -18.73
N ILE A 188 32.55 6.38 -18.44
CA ILE A 188 32.88 4.96 -18.41
C ILE A 188 32.44 4.32 -19.71
N GLU A 189 33.31 3.54 -20.35
CA GLU A 189 32.99 2.79 -21.55
C GLU A 189 32.26 1.50 -21.17
N SER A 190 31.02 1.35 -21.65
CA SER A 190 30.22 0.13 -21.51
C SER A 190 30.37 -0.72 -22.76
N GLN A 191 30.80 -1.97 -22.59
CA GLN A 191 31.11 -2.95 -23.65
C GLN A 191 30.05 -4.04 -23.72
N GLY A 192 28.79 -3.67 -23.68
CA GLY A 192 27.65 -4.59 -23.72
C GLY A 192 26.46 -4.07 -22.90
N MET A 193 25.44 -4.90 -22.78
CA MET A 193 24.20 -4.58 -22.07
C MET A 193 23.71 -5.78 -21.27
N ILE A 194 23.55 -5.63 -19.95
CA ILE A 194 22.93 -6.66 -19.11
C ILE A 194 21.43 -6.71 -19.44
N LEU A 195 20.90 -7.92 -19.60
CA LEU A 195 19.48 -8.14 -19.83
C LEU A 195 18.72 -8.06 -18.51
N SER A 196 17.62 -7.35 -18.52
CA SER A 196 16.70 -7.27 -17.38
C SER A 196 15.26 -7.29 -17.88
N ALA A 197 14.40 -7.94 -17.12
CA ALA A 197 12.95 -7.87 -17.28
C ALA A 197 12.39 -6.75 -16.41
N GLU A 198 11.38 -6.04 -16.88
CA GLU A 198 10.64 -5.05 -16.11
C GLU A 198 9.34 -5.68 -15.62
N ASP A 199 9.16 -5.69 -14.31
CA ASP A 199 7.94 -6.19 -13.66
C ASP A 199 6.82 -5.14 -13.69
N ALA A 200 5.63 -5.54 -13.33
CA ALA A 200 4.40 -4.74 -13.33
C ALA A 200 4.51 -3.42 -12.53
N ASP A 201 5.33 -3.39 -11.50
CA ASP A 201 5.59 -2.24 -10.64
C ASP A 201 6.77 -1.36 -11.14
N GLY A 202 7.31 -1.63 -12.33
CA GLY A 202 8.47 -0.94 -12.89
C GLY A 202 9.81 -1.39 -12.28
N LYS A 203 9.81 -2.46 -11.50
CA LYS A 203 11.02 -3.04 -10.94
C LYS A 203 11.79 -3.81 -12.02
N LEU A 204 13.05 -3.46 -12.20
CA LEU A 204 13.94 -4.20 -13.09
C LEU A 204 14.52 -5.43 -12.39
N VAL A 205 14.35 -6.60 -13.00
CA VAL A 205 14.89 -7.88 -12.54
C VAL A 205 15.91 -8.37 -13.53
N VAL A 206 17.14 -8.65 -13.08
CA VAL A 206 18.21 -9.15 -13.93
C VAL A 206 17.89 -10.56 -14.42
N VAL A 207 18.14 -10.84 -15.68
CA VAL A 207 17.99 -12.18 -16.27
C VAL A 207 19.21 -13.02 -15.91
N GLU A 208 18.97 -14.09 -15.14
CA GLU A 208 19.98 -15.01 -14.66
C GLU A 208 19.75 -16.42 -15.23
N PRO A 209 20.77 -17.24 -15.48
CA PRO A 209 20.57 -18.65 -15.80
C PRO A 209 20.11 -19.39 -14.53
N GLU A 210 19.18 -20.35 -14.68
CA GLU A 210 18.66 -21.15 -13.56
C GLU A 210 19.74 -21.96 -12.85
N GLN A 211 20.75 -22.40 -13.61
CA GLN A 211 21.87 -23.16 -13.08
C GLN A 211 23.20 -22.48 -13.47
N HIS A 212 24.23 -22.70 -12.67
CA HIS A 212 25.54 -22.19 -12.97
C HIS A 212 26.11 -22.83 -14.25
N VAL A 213 26.50 -21.97 -15.19
CA VAL A 213 27.17 -22.35 -16.42
C VAL A 213 28.54 -21.69 -16.50
N LYS A 214 29.38 -22.18 -17.39
CA LYS A 214 30.71 -21.58 -17.60
C LYS A 214 30.56 -20.14 -18.12
N PRO A 215 31.28 -19.14 -17.54
CA PRO A 215 31.31 -17.78 -18.11
C PRO A 215 31.66 -17.80 -19.60
N GLY A 216 30.97 -17.01 -20.41
CA GLY A 216 31.08 -16.99 -21.85
C GLY A 216 30.16 -17.95 -22.60
N SER A 217 29.38 -18.79 -21.90
CA SER A 217 28.38 -19.65 -22.54
C SER A 217 27.37 -18.82 -23.33
N GLU A 218 27.08 -19.24 -24.56
CA GLU A 218 26.08 -18.61 -25.41
C GLU A 218 24.65 -18.95 -24.96
N VAL A 219 23.77 -17.97 -25.04
CA VAL A 219 22.32 -18.13 -24.86
C VAL A 219 21.69 -18.22 -26.26
N LYS A 220 21.00 -19.34 -26.50
CA LYS A 220 20.39 -19.67 -27.80
C LYS A 220 18.88 -19.80 -27.67
#